data_ffa4847d4a3a1088eb5698e093023fa4
#
_entry.id   ffa4847d4a3a1088eb5698e093023fa4
#
_cell.length_a   1.000
_cell.length_b   1.000
_cell.length_c   1.000
_cell.angle_alpha   90.00
_cell.angle_beta   90.00
_cell.angle_gamma   90.00
#
_symmetry.space_group_name_H-M   'P 1'
#
loop_
_entity.id
_entity.type
_entity.pdbx_description
1 polymer ?
#
loop_
_entity_poly.entity_id
_entity_poly.type
_entity_poly.pdbx_seq_one_letter_code
_entity_poly.pdbx_strand_id
1 'polypeptide(L)'
;TDLFSRFRLKYPAIHIRLETGDAAGAIERVQNGMADVTVAAWPNKLPVNLLFKTITTTPLVFIAPVVPSDVTSLTDRSDIPWKEVPMILAEQALSRKRANAWFAKRGIKPTIYAEVTGHEAILSMVRLGCGVGVVPKLVLDKSSLKEELRILDVKPALKPYSVGLCLHKNRLASPIVRAFWNIIEDTNND
;
A
#
# COMPACT_ATOMS: atom_id res chain seq x y z
N THR A 1 5.45 -11.75 -4.80
CA THR A 1 6.07 -13.05 -4.46
C THR A 1 6.63 -13.71 -5.73
N ASP A 2 5.93 -13.67 -6.82
CA ASP A 2 6.32 -14.31 -8.09
C ASP A 2 7.60 -13.71 -8.71
N LEU A 3 7.75 -12.40 -8.70
CA LEU A 3 8.91 -11.69 -9.24
C LEU A 3 10.24 -12.16 -8.64
N PHE A 4 10.32 -12.25 -7.31
CA PHE A 4 11.52 -12.71 -6.62
C PHE A 4 11.80 -14.20 -6.86
N SER A 5 10.77 -15.04 -6.92
CA SER A 5 10.91 -16.47 -7.21
C SER A 5 11.46 -16.68 -8.61
N ARG A 6 10.93 -15.98 -9.61
CA ARG A 6 11.42 -16.03 -11.01
C ARG A 6 12.87 -15.54 -11.11
N PHE A 7 13.20 -14.42 -10.43
CA PHE A 7 14.56 -13.89 -10.43
C PHE A 7 15.54 -14.89 -9.82
N ARG A 8 15.21 -15.47 -8.67
CA ARG A 8 16.04 -16.46 -7.98
C ARG A 8 16.27 -17.72 -8.82
N LEU A 9 15.24 -18.20 -9.51
CA LEU A 9 15.37 -19.37 -10.39
C LEU A 9 16.35 -19.09 -11.54
N LYS A 10 16.31 -17.89 -12.12
CA LYS A 10 17.16 -17.50 -13.25
C LYS A 10 18.59 -17.12 -12.81
N TYR A 11 18.74 -16.59 -11.60
CA TYR A 11 20.01 -16.07 -11.07
C TYR A 11 20.28 -16.55 -9.64
N PRO A 12 20.48 -17.85 -9.41
CA PRO A 12 20.56 -18.44 -8.05
C PRO A 12 21.78 -17.98 -7.23
N ALA A 13 22.85 -17.52 -7.88
CA ALA A 13 24.06 -17.04 -7.23
C ALA A 13 23.99 -15.57 -6.77
N ILE A 14 22.90 -14.84 -7.09
CA ILE A 14 22.79 -13.45 -6.70
C ILE A 14 22.27 -13.34 -5.26
N HIS A 15 23.03 -12.64 -4.41
CA HIS A 15 22.59 -12.31 -3.07
C HIS A 15 21.65 -11.10 -3.09
N ILE A 16 20.46 -11.25 -2.51
CA ILE A 16 19.45 -10.20 -2.39
C ILE A 16 19.36 -9.76 -0.93
N ARG A 17 19.54 -8.47 -0.68
CA ARG A 17 19.19 -7.84 0.60
C ARG A 17 17.81 -7.22 0.46
N LEU A 18 16.83 -7.77 1.17
CA LEU A 18 15.46 -7.25 1.22
C LEU A 18 15.26 -6.43 2.49
N GLU A 19 14.85 -5.18 2.32
CA GLU A 19 14.45 -4.31 3.41
C GLU A 19 12.98 -3.97 3.26
N THR A 20 12.26 -4.06 4.37
CA THR A 20 10.85 -3.63 4.46
C THR A 20 10.77 -2.31 5.20
N GLY A 21 9.81 -1.48 4.84
CA GLY A 21 9.67 -0.16 5.45
C GLY A 21 8.44 0.58 4.92
N ASP A 22 8.34 1.86 5.27
CA ASP A 22 7.27 2.71 4.80
C ASP A 22 7.38 2.99 3.29
N ALA A 23 6.24 2.87 2.61
CA ALA A 23 6.14 3.15 1.18
C ALA A 23 6.45 4.61 0.82
N ALA A 24 6.32 5.55 1.75
CA ALA A 24 6.64 6.96 1.52
C ALA A 24 8.16 7.18 1.35
N GLY A 25 8.98 6.52 2.18
CA GLY A 25 10.44 6.60 2.12
C GLY A 25 11.07 5.73 1.02
N ALA A 26 10.33 4.80 0.43
CA ALA A 26 10.87 3.84 -0.52
C ALA A 26 11.48 4.49 -1.77
N ILE A 27 10.82 5.52 -2.33
CA ILE A 27 11.31 6.27 -3.50
C ILE A 27 12.54 7.10 -3.16
N GLU A 28 12.55 7.73 -1.99
CA GLU A 28 13.69 8.51 -1.51
C GLU A 28 14.94 7.65 -1.33
N ARG A 29 14.80 6.42 -0.83
CA ARG A 29 15.91 5.48 -0.68
C ARG A 29 16.59 5.14 -2.01
N VAL A 30 15.79 4.93 -3.06
CA VAL A 30 16.33 4.73 -4.42
C VAL A 30 16.99 6.00 -4.96
N GLN A 31 16.38 7.16 -4.74
CA GLN A 31 16.90 8.43 -5.19
C GLN A 31 18.26 8.76 -4.56
N ASN A 32 18.44 8.39 -3.28
CA ASN A 32 19.67 8.59 -2.52
C ASN A 32 20.67 7.41 -2.66
N GLY A 33 20.39 6.43 -3.52
CA GLY A 33 21.28 5.30 -3.75
C GLY A 33 21.36 4.27 -2.62
N MET A 34 20.47 4.37 -1.61
CA MET A 34 20.39 3.43 -0.49
C MET A 34 19.69 2.11 -0.85
N ALA A 35 19.00 2.07 -1.97
CA ALA A 35 18.43 0.86 -2.56
C ALA A 35 18.64 0.86 -4.06
N ASP A 36 18.84 -0.32 -4.65
CA ASP A 36 18.96 -0.47 -6.10
C ASP A 36 17.62 -0.37 -6.80
N VAL A 37 16.61 -1.00 -6.19
CA VAL A 37 15.24 -1.09 -6.69
C VAL A 37 14.30 -1.04 -5.49
N THR A 38 13.15 -0.42 -5.63
CA THR A 38 12.09 -0.46 -4.64
C THR A 38 10.75 -0.83 -5.26
N VAL A 39 9.89 -1.47 -4.48
CA VAL A 39 8.46 -1.61 -4.78
C VAL A 39 7.75 -0.45 -4.09
N ALA A 40 7.09 0.39 -4.86
CA ALA A 40 6.44 1.59 -4.34
C ALA A 40 5.09 1.86 -5.01
N ALA A 41 4.30 2.70 -4.38
CA ALA A 41 3.15 3.31 -5.05
C ALA A 41 3.60 4.37 -6.04
N TRP A 42 2.88 4.50 -7.16
CA TRP A 42 3.12 5.59 -8.11
C TRP A 42 2.99 6.94 -7.40
N PRO A 43 4.05 7.76 -7.39
CA PRO A 43 3.99 9.09 -6.78
C PRO A 43 3.18 10.06 -7.65
N ASN A 44 2.67 11.14 -7.07
CA ASN A 44 1.97 12.17 -7.84
C ASN A 44 2.85 12.81 -8.92
N LYS A 45 4.16 12.88 -8.67
CA LYS A 45 5.17 13.34 -9.61
C LYS A 45 6.41 12.47 -9.46
N LEU A 46 6.81 11.79 -10.53
CA LEU A 46 8.02 11.00 -10.55
C LEU A 46 9.22 11.92 -10.85
N PRO A 47 10.28 11.91 -10.02
CA PRO A 47 11.54 12.59 -10.34
C PRO A 47 12.10 12.15 -11.69
N VAL A 48 12.67 13.09 -12.46
CA VAL A 48 13.15 12.83 -13.84
C VAL A 48 14.28 11.82 -13.95
N ASN A 49 15.04 11.63 -12.87
CA ASN A 49 16.14 10.66 -12.76
C ASN A 49 15.69 9.26 -12.35
N LEU A 50 14.42 9.06 -12.07
CA LEU A 50 13.86 7.76 -11.72
C LEU A 50 13.10 7.15 -12.89
N LEU A 51 13.03 5.82 -12.89
CA LEU A 51 12.15 5.02 -13.73
C LEU A 51 11.15 4.31 -12.84
N PHE A 52 9.95 4.17 -13.35
CA PHE A 52 8.89 3.43 -12.66
C PHE A 52 8.19 2.51 -13.66
N LYS A 53 7.98 1.26 -13.26
CA LYS A 53 7.26 0.26 -14.02
C LYS A 53 6.12 -0.29 -13.19
N THR A 54 4.89 -0.03 -13.62
CA THR A 54 3.69 -0.51 -12.93
C THR A 54 3.62 -2.04 -13.00
N ILE A 55 3.43 -2.68 -11.86
CA ILE A 55 3.19 -4.12 -11.76
C ILE A 55 1.67 -4.39 -11.68
N THR A 56 0.96 -3.59 -10.88
CA THR A 56 -0.48 -3.76 -10.67
C THR A 56 -1.15 -2.47 -10.22
N THR A 57 -2.46 -2.42 -10.38
CA THR A 57 -3.30 -1.37 -9.80
C THR A 57 -4.29 -2.02 -8.85
N THR A 58 -4.40 -1.50 -7.64
CA THR A 58 -5.29 -2.02 -6.60
C THR A 58 -6.21 -0.92 -6.09
N PRO A 59 -7.49 -1.23 -5.81
CA PRO A 59 -8.36 -0.30 -5.08
C PRO A 59 -7.79 0.02 -3.71
N LEU A 60 -8.05 1.24 -3.24
CA LEU A 60 -7.87 1.62 -1.85
C LEU A 60 -9.24 1.50 -1.17
N VAL A 61 -9.29 0.80 -0.05
CA VAL A 61 -10.54 0.43 0.62
C VAL A 61 -10.54 0.83 2.08
N PHE A 62 -11.72 1.18 2.60
CA PHE A 62 -11.95 1.25 4.03
C PHE A 62 -12.23 -0.17 4.54
N ILE A 63 -11.63 -0.53 5.65
CA ILE A 63 -11.80 -1.83 6.31
C ILE A 63 -12.28 -1.66 7.74
N ALA A 64 -13.18 -2.54 8.17
CA ALA A 64 -13.73 -2.59 9.51
C ALA A 64 -13.59 -4.02 10.07
N PRO A 65 -13.66 -4.20 11.40
CA PRO A 65 -13.64 -5.53 12.01
C PRO A 65 -14.92 -6.31 11.68
N VAL A 66 -14.82 -7.63 11.65
CA VAL A 66 -15.97 -8.55 11.60
C VAL A 66 -16.47 -8.84 13.01
N VAL A 67 -15.56 -8.87 13.99
CA VAL A 67 -15.93 -9.12 15.41
C VAL A 67 -16.85 -8.02 15.95
N PRO A 68 -17.87 -8.38 16.75
CA PRO A 68 -18.75 -7.41 17.40
C PRO A 68 -17.95 -6.41 18.26
N SER A 69 -18.18 -5.13 18.03
CA SER A 69 -17.51 -4.01 18.70
C SER A 69 -18.31 -2.72 18.52
N ASP A 70 -17.96 -1.66 19.22
CA ASP A 70 -18.57 -0.35 19.00
C ASP A 70 -18.35 0.11 17.54
N VAL A 71 -17.17 -0.20 16.97
CA VAL A 71 -16.83 0.11 15.57
C VAL A 71 -17.77 -0.62 14.60
N THR A 72 -18.05 -1.90 14.85
CA THR A 72 -18.97 -2.68 14.03
C THR A 72 -20.36 -2.07 14.08
N SER A 73 -20.85 -1.71 15.27
CA SER A 73 -22.15 -1.08 15.45
C SER A 73 -22.29 0.27 14.75
N LEU A 74 -21.21 1.05 14.66
CA LEU A 74 -21.17 2.31 13.92
C LEU A 74 -21.14 2.08 12.40
N THR A 75 -20.40 1.07 11.94
CA THR A 75 -20.17 0.81 10.52
C THR A 75 -21.24 -0.09 9.86
N ASP A 76 -22.15 -0.67 10.64
CA ASP A 76 -23.32 -1.42 10.13
C ASP A 76 -24.50 -0.50 9.79
N ARG A 77 -24.43 0.78 10.15
CA ARG A 77 -25.47 1.74 9.81
C ARG A 77 -25.45 2.03 8.31
N SER A 78 -26.63 2.23 7.74
CA SER A 78 -26.78 2.63 6.32
C SER A 78 -26.10 3.97 6.02
N ASP A 79 -26.06 4.89 6.99
CA ASP A 79 -25.28 6.12 6.97
C ASP A 79 -24.24 6.06 8.10
N ILE A 80 -23.00 5.84 7.72
CA ILE A 80 -21.91 5.72 8.69
C ILE A 80 -21.58 7.09 9.28
N PRO A 81 -21.67 7.24 10.62
CA PRO A 81 -21.38 8.52 11.29
C PRO A 81 -19.87 8.76 11.37
N TRP A 82 -19.23 9.07 10.26
CA TRP A 82 -17.76 9.17 10.12
C TRP A 82 -17.05 10.09 11.13
N LYS A 83 -17.75 11.02 11.76
CA LYS A 83 -17.19 11.87 12.81
C LYS A 83 -16.99 11.11 14.13
N GLU A 84 -17.78 10.05 14.35
CA GLU A 84 -17.76 9.22 15.55
C GLU A 84 -16.88 7.98 15.38
N VAL A 85 -16.63 7.58 14.12
CA VAL A 85 -15.84 6.38 13.80
C VAL A 85 -14.36 6.63 14.09
N PRO A 86 -13.74 5.87 15.01
CA PRO A 86 -12.30 5.95 15.23
C PRO A 86 -11.52 5.45 14.00
N MET A 87 -10.54 6.21 13.55
CA MET A 87 -9.75 5.89 12.38
C MET A 87 -8.34 5.46 12.75
N ILE A 88 -7.88 4.39 12.11
CA ILE A 88 -6.49 3.93 12.16
C ILE A 88 -5.87 4.21 10.79
N LEU A 89 -4.95 5.15 10.74
CA LEU A 89 -4.40 5.64 9.48
C LEU A 89 -2.88 5.49 9.45
N ALA A 90 -2.33 5.36 8.25
CA ALA A 90 -0.89 5.44 8.07
C ALA A 90 -0.37 6.81 8.52
N GLU A 91 0.77 6.84 9.19
CA GLU A 91 1.44 8.08 9.61
C GLU A 91 1.76 8.96 8.41
N GLN A 92 2.40 8.38 7.41
CA GLN A 92 2.72 9.03 6.14
C GLN A 92 2.54 8.03 5.01
N ALA A 93 1.68 8.28 4.06
CA ALA A 93 1.54 7.46 2.86
C ALA A 93 0.59 8.12 1.84
N LEU A 94 0.58 7.61 0.62
CA LEU A 94 -0.41 8.00 -0.38
C LEU A 94 -1.83 7.60 0.05
N SER A 95 -2.00 6.49 0.77
CA SER A 95 -3.28 6.07 1.37
C SER A 95 -3.80 7.13 2.36
N ARG A 96 -2.94 7.65 3.24
CA ARG A 96 -3.28 8.74 4.18
C ARG A 96 -3.74 9.98 3.43
N LYS A 97 -2.98 10.42 2.42
CA LYS A 97 -3.33 11.61 1.62
C LYS A 97 -4.69 11.45 0.93
N ARG A 98 -4.99 10.26 0.41
CA ARG A 98 -6.28 9.97 -0.24
C ARG A 98 -7.44 9.89 0.74
N ALA A 99 -7.24 9.28 1.90
CA ALA A 99 -8.23 9.27 2.99
C ALA A 99 -8.54 10.70 3.45
N ASN A 100 -7.52 11.51 3.72
CA ASN A 100 -7.70 12.90 4.11
C ASN A 100 -8.46 13.70 3.05
N ALA A 101 -8.13 13.53 1.76
CA ALA A 101 -8.83 14.19 0.66
C ALA A 101 -10.29 13.72 0.53
N TRP A 102 -10.57 12.45 0.81
CA TRP A 102 -11.92 11.89 0.81
C TRP A 102 -12.77 12.50 1.92
N PHE A 103 -12.25 12.62 3.14
CA PHE A 103 -12.92 13.26 4.28
C PHE A 103 -13.10 14.76 4.05
N ALA A 104 -12.06 15.46 3.58
CA ALA A 104 -12.11 16.91 3.34
C ALA A 104 -13.20 17.29 2.32
N LYS A 105 -13.36 16.49 1.24
CA LYS A 105 -14.43 16.72 0.25
C LYS A 105 -15.85 16.61 0.81
N ARG A 106 -16.01 16.00 1.98
CA ARG A 106 -17.30 15.84 2.70
C ARG A 106 -17.45 16.78 3.87
N GLY A 107 -16.47 17.64 4.11
CA GLY A 107 -16.47 18.49 5.32
C GLY A 107 -16.38 17.68 6.62
N ILE A 108 -15.82 16.48 6.56
CA ILE A 108 -15.68 15.59 7.73
C ILE A 108 -14.26 15.73 8.27
N LYS A 109 -14.15 15.99 9.57
CA LYS A 109 -12.89 15.84 10.31
C LYS A 109 -12.94 14.48 11.02
N PRO A 110 -12.15 13.49 10.57
CA PRO A 110 -12.17 12.16 11.17
C PRO A 110 -11.55 12.20 12.57
N THR A 111 -12.08 11.36 13.46
CA THR A 111 -11.47 11.09 14.77
C THR A 111 -10.35 10.08 14.57
N ILE A 112 -9.10 10.50 14.73
CA ILE A 112 -7.94 9.61 14.58
C ILE A 112 -7.65 8.96 15.92
N TYR A 113 -7.82 7.64 15.98
CA TYR A 113 -7.50 6.84 17.17
C TYR A 113 -6.01 6.49 17.21
N ALA A 114 -5.43 6.09 16.04
CA ALA A 114 -4.03 5.74 15.94
C ALA A 114 -3.43 6.11 14.58
N GLU A 115 -2.16 6.46 14.62
CA GLU A 115 -1.30 6.62 13.45
C GLU A 115 -0.20 5.57 13.52
N VAL A 116 -0.03 4.80 12.46
CA VAL A 116 0.86 3.64 12.45
C VAL A 116 1.71 3.59 11.19
N THR A 117 2.88 2.98 11.28
CA THR A 117 3.74 2.69 10.15
C THR A 117 3.45 1.28 9.62
N GLY A 118 3.16 1.18 8.31
CA GLY A 118 2.89 -0.08 7.62
C GLY A 118 1.42 -0.52 7.67
N HIS A 119 1.01 -1.20 6.61
CA HIS A 119 -0.38 -1.65 6.47
C HIS A 119 -0.75 -2.81 7.39
N GLU A 120 0.21 -3.67 7.74
CA GLU A 120 -0.01 -4.83 8.63
C GLU A 120 -0.43 -4.38 10.04
N ALA A 121 0.14 -3.27 10.53
CA ALA A 121 -0.27 -2.67 11.80
C ALA A 121 -1.72 -2.15 11.73
N ILE A 122 -2.12 -1.55 10.60
CA ILE A 122 -3.51 -1.13 10.38
C ILE A 122 -4.45 -2.33 10.44
N LEU A 123 -4.15 -3.41 9.68
CA LEU A 123 -4.97 -4.63 9.67
C LEU A 123 -5.12 -5.21 11.08
N SER A 124 -4.02 -5.30 11.82
CA SER A 124 -4.00 -5.87 13.18
C SER A 124 -4.86 -5.06 14.15
N MET A 125 -4.75 -3.73 14.15
CA MET A 125 -5.54 -2.88 15.03
C MET A 125 -7.02 -2.86 14.67
N VAL A 126 -7.35 -2.87 13.36
CA VAL A 126 -8.74 -2.95 12.91
C VAL A 126 -9.36 -4.27 13.35
N ARG A 127 -8.66 -5.40 13.20
CA ARG A 127 -9.11 -6.71 13.65
C ARG A 127 -9.47 -6.71 15.14
N LEU A 128 -8.71 -6.02 15.96
CA LEU A 128 -8.96 -5.88 17.41
C LEU A 128 -10.16 -4.96 17.74
N GLY A 129 -10.84 -4.39 16.75
CA GLY A 129 -11.98 -3.50 16.98
C GLY A 129 -11.58 -2.07 17.36
N CYS A 130 -10.32 -1.68 17.22
CA CYS A 130 -9.85 -0.35 17.62
C CYS A 130 -10.33 0.79 16.70
N GLY A 131 -10.81 0.47 15.50
CA GLY A 131 -11.25 1.49 14.54
C GLY A 131 -11.38 0.97 13.12
N VAL A 132 -11.60 1.89 12.20
CA VAL A 132 -11.65 1.67 10.74
C VAL A 132 -10.32 2.06 10.12
N GLY A 133 -9.77 1.22 9.24
CA GLY A 133 -8.53 1.45 8.54
C GLY A 133 -8.71 1.77 7.05
N VAL A 134 -7.64 2.29 6.42
CA VAL A 134 -7.58 2.49 4.96
C VAL A 134 -6.33 1.81 4.42
N VAL A 135 -6.52 0.80 3.57
CA VAL A 135 -5.44 -0.02 3.01
C VAL A 135 -5.66 -0.30 1.52
N PRO A 136 -4.60 -0.59 0.75
CA PRO A 136 -4.75 -1.20 -0.58
C PRO A 136 -5.43 -2.56 -0.47
N LYS A 137 -6.44 -2.83 -1.32
CA LYS A 137 -7.15 -4.13 -1.32
C LYS A 137 -6.18 -5.31 -1.50
N LEU A 138 -5.12 -5.13 -2.29
CA LEU A 138 -4.08 -6.14 -2.48
C LEU A 138 -3.44 -6.58 -1.15
N VAL A 139 -3.24 -5.67 -0.19
CA VAL A 139 -2.69 -6.00 1.13
C VAL A 139 -3.68 -6.84 1.93
N LEU A 140 -4.96 -6.46 1.94
CA LEU A 140 -6.01 -7.23 2.59
C LEU A 140 -6.13 -8.64 1.98
N ASP A 141 -6.18 -8.74 0.64
CA ASP A 141 -6.35 -10.01 -0.08
C ASP A 141 -5.20 -11.01 0.18
N LYS A 142 -4.01 -10.52 0.52
CA LYS A 142 -2.82 -11.34 0.81
C LYS A 142 -2.58 -11.56 2.30
N SER A 143 -3.35 -10.92 3.16
CA SER A 143 -3.23 -11.06 4.60
C SER A 143 -3.93 -12.33 5.11
N SER A 144 -3.35 -12.97 6.12
CA SER A 144 -4.00 -14.05 6.88
C SER A 144 -5.21 -13.55 7.69
N LEU A 145 -5.32 -12.24 7.90
CA LEU A 145 -6.41 -11.60 8.65
C LEU A 145 -7.63 -11.29 7.79
N LYS A 146 -7.62 -11.65 6.50
CA LYS A 146 -8.66 -11.26 5.52
C LYS A 146 -10.08 -11.61 5.97
N GLU A 147 -10.27 -12.80 6.55
CA GLU A 147 -11.58 -13.29 6.96
C GLU A 147 -12.11 -12.62 8.26
N GLU A 148 -11.23 -11.94 9.00
CA GLU A 148 -11.57 -11.22 10.22
C GLU A 148 -11.87 -9.72 9.97
N LEU A 149 -11.75 -9.31 8.70
CA LEU A 149 -11.93 -7.92 8.26
C LEU A 149 -12.92 -7.84 7.10
N ARG A 150 -13.73 -6.80 7.09
CA ARG A 150 -14.66 -6.53 5.99
C ARG A 150 -14.38 -5.21 5.32
N ILE A 151 -14.64 -5.15 4.01
CA ILE A 151 -14.55 -3.92 3.23
C ILE A 151 -15.88 -3.16 3.40
N LEU A 152 -15.78 -1.86 3.68
CA LEU A 152 -16.94 -0.97 3.71
C LEU A 152 -17.24 -0.46 2.30
N ASP A 153 -18.50 -0.57 1.87
CA ASP A 153 -18.97 0.03 0.61
C ASP A 153 -19.18 1.54 0.81
N VAL A 154 -18.19 2.33 0.41
CA VAL A 154 -18.24 3.79 0.52
C VAL A 154 -18.33 4.46 -0.83
N LYS A 155 -19.15 5.48 -0.95
CA LYS A 155 -19.35 6.25 -2.19
C LYS A 155 -19.03 7.73 -1.98
N PRO A 156 -18.29 8.34 -2.96
CA PRO A 156 -17.51 7.66 -4.01
C PRO A 156 -16.34 6.87 -3.42
N ALA A 157 -15.90 5.85 -4.13
CA ALA A 157 -14.74 5.07 -3.74
C ALA A 157 -13.45 5.92 -3.70
N LEU A 158 -12.47 5.48 -2.92
CA LEU A 158 -11.14 6.07 -2.92
C LEU A 158 -10.44 5.83 -4.27
N LYS A 159 -9.59 6.76 -4.70
CA LYS A 159 -8.82 6.59 -5.93
C LYS A 159 -7.94 5.34 -5.86
N PRO A 160 -7.88 4.53 -6.93
CA PRO A 160 -7.06 3.34 -6.96
C PRO A 160 -5.56 3.68 -6.85
N TYR A 161 -4.77 2.66 -6.62
CA TYR A 161 -3.40 2.71 -6.18
C TYR A 161 -2.53 1.89 -7.14
N SER A 162 -1.68 2.54 -7.91
CA SER A 162 -0.74 1.85 -8.79
C SER A 162 0.53 1.52 -8.01
N VAL A 163 0.93 0.25 -8.04
CA VAL A 163 2.14 -0.27 -7.40
C VAL A 163 3.09 -0.76 -8.48
N GLY A 164 4.35 -0.47 -8.35
CA GLY A 164 5.36 -0.88 -9.32
C GLY A 164 6.77 -0.86 -8.77
N LEU A 165 7.70 -1.28 -9.62
CA LEU A 165 9.12 -1.11 -9.37
C LEU A 165 9.56 0.32 -9.71
N CYS A 166 10.43 0.85 -8.86
CA CYS A 166 11.11 2.11 -9.07
C CYS A 166 12.62 1.94 -8.89
N LEU A 167 13.40 2.56 -9.76
CA LEU A 167 14.85 2.60 -9.66
C LEU A 167 15.42 3.92 -10.21
N HIS A 168 16.64 4.24 -9.82
CA HIS A 168 17.38 5.35 -10.41
C HIS A 168 17.94 4.92 -11.79
N LYS A 169 17.78 5.76 -12.82
CA LYS A 169 18.20 5.45 -14.21
C LYS A 169 19.63 4.91 -14.33
N ASN A 170 20.56 5.49 -13.56
CA ASN A 170 21.97 5.08 -13.58
C ASN A 170 22.18 3.63 -13.08
N ARG A 171 21.23 3.08 -12.29
CA ARG A 171 21.34 1.69 -11.80
C ARG A 171 21.14 0.65 -12.91
N LEU A 172 20.55 1.02 -14.04
CA LEU A 172 20.46 0.14 -15.22
C LEU A 172 21.83 -0.14 -15.87
N ALA A 173 22.89 0.58 -15.53
CA ALA A 173 24.26 0.24 -15.91
C ALA A 173 24.70 -1.09 -15.28
N SER A 174 24.16 -1.46 -14.10
CA SER A 174 24.39 -2.78 -13.49
C SER A 174 23.65 -3.87 -14.26
N PRO A 175 24.34 -4.90 -14.77
CA PRO A 175 23.69 -6.02 -15.47
C PRO A 175 22.66 -6.75 -14.61
N ILE A 176 22.93 -6.88 -13.31
CA ILE A 176 22.05 -7.55 -12.33
C ILE A 176 20.76 -6.76 -12.15
N VAL A 177 20.85 -5.44 -11.94
CA VAL A 177 19.69 -4.56 -11.76
C VAL A 177 18.84 -4.54 -13.02
N ARG A 178 19.49 -4.48 -14.19
CA ARG A 178 18.82 -4.54 -15.50
C ARG A 178 18.10 -5.87 -15.70
N ALA A 179 18.74 -6.98 -15.33
CA ALA A 179 18.13 -8.31 -15.40
C ALA A 179 16.87 -8.41 -14.52
N PHE A 180 16.93 -7.87 -13.28
CA PHE A 180 15.77 -7.81 -12.39
C PHE A 180 14.65 -6.93 -12.96
N TRP A 181 15.00 -5.78 -13.51
CA TRP A 181 14.05 -4.85 -14.14
C TRP A 181 13.30 -5.46 -15.32
N ASN A 182 14.00 -6.25 -16.15
CA ASN A 182 13.43 -6.84 -17.37
C ASN A 182 12.49 -8.03 -17.09
N ILE A 183 12.64 -8.72 -15.95
CA ILE A 183 11.74 -9.84 -15.58
C ILE A 183 10.25 -9.43 -15.55
N ILE A 184 9.95 -8.16 -15.30
CA ILE A 184 8.56 -7.67 -15.32
C ILE A 184 8.01 -7.61 -16.76
N GLU A 185 8.83 -7.42 -17.76
CA GLU A 185 8.37 -7.37 -19.17
C GLU A 185 7.84 -8.72 -19.61
N ASP A 186 8.52 -9.79 -19.16
CA ASP A 186 8.10 -11.16 -19.43
C ASP A 186 6.78 -11.53 -18.75
N THR A 187 6.34 -10.78 -17.72
CA THR A 187 5.11 -11.06 -16.95
C THR A 187 3.87 -10.42 -17.55
N ASN A 188 4.03 -9.37 -18.37
CA ASN A 188 2.91 -8.66 -19.01
C ASN A 188 2.58 -9.21 -20.41
N ASN A 189 3.31 -10.21 -20.88
CA ASN A 189 3.13 -10.84 -22.19
C ASN A 189 2.57 -12.27 -22.11
N ASP A 190 2.31 -12.80 -20.92
CA ASP A 190 1.59 -14.04 -20.64
C ASP A 190 0.18 -13.71 -20.06
#